data_59aa1718c8ecb9c81104558e7c0c1cd5
#
_entry.id   59aa1718c8ecb9c81104558e7c0c1cd5
#
_cell.length_a   1.000
_cell.length_b   1.000
_cell.length_c   1.000
_cell.angle_alpha   90.00
_cell.angle_beta   90.00
_cell.angle_gamma   90.00
#
_symmetry.space_group_name_H-M   'P 1'
#
loop_
_entity.id
_entity.type
_entity.pdbx_description
1 polymer ?
#
loop_
_entity_poly.entity_id
_entity_poly.type
_entity_poly.pdbx_seq_one_letter_code
_entity_poly.pdbx_strand_id
1 'polypeptide(L)'
;MKKVLLVIPELSYKSNDFVKAAKKLNIPFSIITDSQQISEKLTDNIFISDFSLDVPQQLLEKLYDITHVLPVDHSSLRYAARLSDLLNATGNNFDSVNLAMDKYKSRNIFNEITDIRIENQYVNNITDIENFIATSKIGVLKPTKGTASNKVIKISTENINSLLVKNIIKDCKRDELVIEEFIEGDEYAYEGMLINSELSNFVVFEKPLVFVEPFFEESIYMTPSNLDEEIIDEVKDKIQMACKEIGLTNGPIHAEFKVINNDIFIIEINPRMIGGLCSRCLSFGLFKQSLEELILFAFSTGTFKKLELLNKYVGVLMLPVPKTGKFVSINNEEIMEIENVSSVDITVSKNTYLEMPPNGEKYLGFVFSQGESKSNVLKALESSLEIASPIIEA
;
A
#
# COMPACT_ATOMS: atom_id res chain seq x y z
N MET A 1 -21.83 -5.36 21.70
CA MET A 1 -20.35 -5.44 21.57
C MET A 1 -20.03 -5.13 20.10
N LYS A 2 -19.02 -4.30 19.82
CA LYS A 2 -18.66 -3.96 18.44
C LYS A 2 -18.15 -5.20 17.72
N LYS A 3 -18.73 -5.54 16.56
CA LYS A 3 -18.32 -6.67 15.73
C LYS A 3 -17.74 -6.17 14.43
N VAL A 4 -16.53 -6.58 14.11
CA VAL A 4 -15.78 -6.14 12.93
C VAL A 4 -15.97 -7.16 11.80
N LEU A 5 -16.34 -6.67 10.61
CA LEU A 5 -16.26 -7.42 9.37
C LEU A 5 -14.94 -7.13 8.69
N LEU A 6 -14.06 -8.12 8.58
CA LEU A 6 -12.84 -8.06 7.82
C LEU A 6 -13.13 -8.44 6.36
N VAL A 7 -12.91 -7.52 5.44
CA VAL A 7 -13.06 -7.78 3.99
C VAL A 7 -11.70 -8.18 3.43
N ILE A 8 -11.50 -9.48 3.26
CA ILE A 8 -10.21 -10.10 2.97
C ILE A 8 -10.24 -10.77 1.59
N PRO A 9 -9.53 -10.25 0.58
CA PRO A 9 -9.35 -10.97 -0.69
C PRO A 9 -8.59 -12.28 -0.51
N GLU A 10 -8.88 -13.28 -1.35
CA GLU A 10 -8.23 -14.60 -1.33
C GLU A 10 -6.70 -14.52 -1.32
N LEU A 11 -6.15 -13.65 -2.14
CA LEU A 11 -4.71 -13.52 -2.34
C LEU A 11 -4.03 -12.56 -1.34
N SER A 12 -4.74 -12.14 -0.28
CA SER A 12 -4.16 -11.24 0.73
C SER A 12 -3.08 -11.93 1.56
N TYR A 13 -1.89 -11.35 1.59
CA TYR A 13 -0.80 -11.77 2.47
C TYR A 13 -1.13 -11.58 3.97
N LYS A 14 -2.06 -10.67 4.31
CA LYS A 14 -2.33 -10.18 5.67
C LYS A 14 -3.42 -10.96 6.41
N SER A 15 -4.10 -11.89 5.76
CA SER A 15 -5.26 -12.62 6.32
C SER A 15 -4.96 -13.20 7.69
N ASN A 16 -3.84 -13.91 7.83
CA ASN A 16 -3.44 -14.54 9.09
C ASN A 16 -3.10 -13.51 10.19
N ASP A 17 -2.49 -12.38 9.82
CA ASP A 17 -2.02 -11.38 10.78
C ASP A 17 -3.21 -10.63 11.38
N PHE A 18 -4.22 -10.26 10.58
CA PHE A 18 -5.47 -9.68 11.07
C PHE A 18 -6.25 -10.64 11.96
N VAL A 19 -6.35 -11.92 11.58
CA VAL A 19 -7.07 -12.93 12.38
C VAL A 19 -6.36 -13.17 13.72
N LYS A 20 -5.04 -13.28 13.72
CA LYS A 20 -4.26 -13.41 14.96
C LYS A 20 -4.44 -12.19 15.85
N ALA A 21 -4.38 -10.99 15.29
CA ALA A 21 -4.58 -9.74 16.01
C ALA A 21 -5.99 -9.65 16.64
N ALA A 22 -7.05 -9.97 15.88
CA ALA A 22 -8.42 -9.97 16.38
C ALA A 22 -8.62 -10.97 17.53
N LYS A 23 -8.08 -12.20 17.40
CA LYS A 23 -8.13 -13.23 18.45
C LYS A 23 -7.37 -12.80 19.71
N LYS A 24 -6.16 -12.25 19.55
CA LYS A 24 -5.32 -11.75 20.67
C LYS A 24 -6.00 -10.62 21.45
N LEU A 25 -6.72 -9.75 20.75
CA LEU A 25 -7.45 -8.63 21.33
C LEU A 25 -8.86 -8.99 21.83
N ASN A 26 -9.30 -10.23 21.63
CA ASN A 26 -10.67 -10.69 21.92
C ASN A 26 -11.74 -9.83 21.25
N ILE A 27 -11.49 -9.35 20.02
CA ILE A 27 -12.43 -8.57 19.23
C ILE A 27 -13.36 -9.56 18.49
N PRO A 28 -14.69 -9.48 18.64
CA PRO A 28 -15.60 -10.25 17.82
C PRO A 28 -15.49 -9.86 16.35
N PHE A 29 -15.28 -10.84 15.47
CA PHE A 29 -15.13 -10.56 14.05
C PHE A 29 -15.81 -11.61 13.17
N SER A 30 -16.10 -11.24 11.95
CA SER A 30 -16.45 -12.10 10.83
C SER A 30 -15.54 -11.79 9.65
N ILE A 31 -15.40 -12.71 8.73
CA ILE A 31 -14.66 -12.52 7.49
C ILE A 31 -15.64 -12.57 6.32
N ILE A 32 -15.46 -11.70 5.34
CA ILE A 32 -16.01 -11.85 3.99
C ILE A 32 -14.86 -11.93 3.00
N THR A 33 -14.89 -12.93 2.12
CA THR A 33 -13.81 -13.24 1.18
C THR A 33 -14.39 -13.71 -0.16
N ASP A 34 -13.58 -13.64 -1.21
CA ASP A 34 -13.93 -14.10 -2.55
C ASP A 34 -13.56 -15.58 -2.81
N SER A 35 -13.02 -16.29 -1.80
CA SER A 35 -12.64 -17.69 -1.93
C SER A 35 -13.02 -18.54 -0.73
N GLN A 36 -13.46 -19.76 -1.03
CA GLN A 36 -13.81 -20.77 -0.01
C GLN A 36 -12.57 -21.44 0.63
N GLN A 37 -11.45 -21.50 -0.09
CA GLN A 37 -10.28 -22.29 0.35
C GLN A 37 -9.49 -21.70 1.52
N ILE A 38 -9.38 -20.37 1.59
CA ILE A 38 -8.67 -19.69 2.70
C ILE A 38 -9.55 -19.62 3.94
N SER A 39 -10.82 -19.46 3.75
CA SER A 39 -11.80 -19.18 4.78
C SER A 39 -11.95 -20.28 5.83
N GLU A 40 -11.96 -21.53 5.44
CA GLU A 40 -12.23 -22.66 6.34
C GLU A 40 -11.21 -22.86 7.48
N LYS A 41 -10.02 -22.22 7.37
CA LYS A 41 -8.94 -22.33 8.36
C LYS A 41 -8.84 -21.17 9.35
N LEU A 42 -9.53 -20.06 9.08
CA LEU A 42 -9.33 -18.81 9.85
C LEU A 42 -10.35 -18.64 10.99
N THR A 43 -11.63 -18.90 10.73
CA THR A 43 -12.72 -18.77 11.69
C THR A 43 -13.97 -19.48 11.16
N ASP A 44 -14.94 -19.78 12.03
CA ASP A 44 -16.24 -20.36 11.65
C ASP A 44 -17.24 -19.28 11.14
N ASN A 45 -16.94 -17.99 11.31
CA ASN A 45 -17.79 -16.87 10.90
C ASN A 45 -17.34 -16.29 9.56
N ILE A 46 -17.59 -17.01 8.47
CA ILE A 46 -17.13 -16.66 7.14
C ILE A 46 -18.29 -16.52 6.17
N PHE A 47 -18.23 -15.48 5.35
CA PHE A 47 -19.12 -15.22 4.23
C PHE A 47 -18.32 -15.21 2.94
N ILE A 48 -18.90 -15.70 1.86
CA ILE A 48 -18.30 -15.70 0.54
C ILE A 48 -19.06 -14.74 -0.37
N SER A 49 -18.33 -13.91 -1.07
CA SER A 49 -18.85 -12.94 -2.03
C SER A 49 -17.77 -12.66 -3.10
N ASP A 50 -18.19 -12.48 -4.32
CA ASP A 50 -17.32 -12.10 -5.45
C ASP A 50 -16.90 -10.60 -5.46
N PHE A 51 -17.18 -9.90 -4.36
CA PHE A 51 -16.97 -8.44 -4.21
C PHE A 51 -17.72 -7.59 -5.24
N SER A 52 -18.81 -8.14 -5.81
CA SER A 52 -19.73 -7.36 -6.64
C SER A 52 -20.37 -6.24 -5.82
N LEU A 53 -20.46 -5.05 -6.40
CA LEU A 53 -21.08 -3.89 -5.76
C LEU A 53 -22.62 -3.99 -5.67
N ASP A 54 -23.21 -4.93 -6.39
CA ASP A 54 -24.62 -5.35 -6.23
C ASP A 54 -24.69 -6.42 -5.15
N VAL A 55 -24.77 -5.97 -3.89
CA VAL A 55 -24.74 -6.85 -2.73
C VAL A 55 -26.10 -7.52 -2.52
N PRO A 56 -26.20 -8.87 -2.50
CA PRO A 56 -27.47 -9.55 -2.32
C PRO A 56 -28.10 -9.26 -0.96
N GLN A 57 -29.42 -8.99 -0.94
CA GLN A 57 -30.20 -8.72 0.29
C GLN A 57 -30.03 -9.84 1.33
N GLN A 58 -30.01 -11.09 0.89
CA GLN A 58 -29.81 -12.25 1.77
C GLN A 58 -28.45 -12.23 2.49
N LEU A 59 -27.42 -11.65 1.89
CA LEU A 59 -26.11 -11.47 2.53
C LEU A 59 -26.19 -10.37 3.58
N LEU A 60 -26.81 -9.23 3.27
CA LEU A 60 -27.00 -8.13 4.22
C LEU A 60 -27.77 -8.57 5.46
N GLU A 61 -28.81 -9.40 5.30
CA GLU A 61 -29.58 -9.97 6.41
C GLU A 61 -28.72 -10.86 7.34
N LYS A 62 -27.70 -11.54 6.82
CA LYS A 62 -26.76 -12.33 7.63
C LYS A 62 -25.71 -11.48 8.34
N LEU A 63 -25.48 -10.24 7.87
CA LEU A 63 -24.52 -9.30 8.42
C LEU A 63 -25.15 -8.28 9.39
N TYR A 64 -26.37 -8.53 9.86
CA TYR A 64 -27.18 -7.58 10.65
C TYR A 64 -26.53 -7.10 11.96
N ASP A 65 -25.59 -7.87 12.53
CA ASP A 65 -24.89 -7.56 13.77
C ASP A 65 -23.50 -6.90 13.56
N ILE A 66 -23.10 -6.69 12.31
CA ILE A 66 -21.86 -5.98 11.96
C ILE A 66 -21.99 -4.50 12.27
N THR A 67 -21.04 -3.97 13.01
CA THR A 67 -20.98 -2.55 13.38
C THR A 67 -19.81 -1.80 12.76
N HIS A 68 -18.79 -2.51 12.29
CA HIS A 68 -17.58 -1.96 11.72
C HIS A 68 -17.17 -2.79 10.50
N VAL A 69 -16.77 -2.16 9.40
CA VAL A 69 -16.30 -2.83 8.19
C VAL A 69 -14.89 -2.34 7.85
N LEU A 70 -13.93 -3.26 7.81
CA LEU A 70 -12.52 -2.97 7.60
C LEU A 70 -12.00 -3.67 6.33
N PRO A 71 -11.57 -2.93 5.30
CA PRO A 71 -10.85 -3.50 4.16
C PRO A 71 -9.44 -3.88 4.56
N VAL A 72 -8.99 -5.07 4.13
CA VAL A 72 -7.63 -5.55 4.42
C VAL A 72 -6.65 -5.18 3.32
N ASP A 73 -7.09 -5.19 2.06
CA ASP A 73 -6.28 -4.85 0.89
C ASP A 73 -6.99 -3.92 -0.08
N HIS A 74 -6.24 -3.42 -1.07
CA HIS A 74 -6.75 -2.46 -2.04
C HIS A 74 -7.96 -3.00 -2.84
N SER A 75 -7.92 -4.26 -3.27
CA SER A 75 -9.01 -4.87 -4.06
C SER A 75 -10.32 -4.97 -3.29
N SER A 76 -10.28 -4.96 -1.95
CA SER A 76 -11.47 -5.00 -1.10
C SER A 76 -12.05 -3.63 -0.74
N LEU A 77 -11.33 -2.52 -1.04
CA LEU A 77 -11.69 -1.16 -0.62
C LEU A 77 -13.11 -0.75 -1.01
N ARG A 78 -13.44 -0.86 -2.30
CA ARG A 78 -14.75 -0.43 -2.83
C ARG A 78 -15.90 -1.28 -2.29
N TYR A 79 -15.68 -2.58 -2.17
CA TYR A 79 -16.67 -3.49 -1.63
C TYR A 79 -16.90 -3.26 -0.13
N ALA A 80 -15.82 -3.07 0.64
CA ALA A 80 -15.92 -2.73 2.05
C ALA A 80 -16.66 -1.40 2.29
N ALA A 81 -16.36 -0.38 1.49
CA ALA A 81 -17.05 0.90 1.55
C ALA A 81 -18.56 0.77 1.21
N ARG A 82 -18.87 -0.03 0.18
CA ARG A 82 -20.27 -0.34 -0.18
C ARG A 82 -21.01 -1.05 0.95
N LEU A 83 -20.35 -2.00 1.63
CA LEU A 83 -20.93 -2.67 2.80
C LEU A 83 -21.10 -1.70 3.98
N SER A 84 -20.15 -0.81 4.22
CA SER A 84 -20.27 0.22 5.27
C SER A 84 -21.52 1.06 5.09
N ASP A 85 -21.79 1.52 3.84
CA ASP A 85 -22.98 2.30 3.52
C ASP A 85 -24.27 1.48 3.71
N LEU A 86 -24.34 0.27 3.16
CA LEU A 86 -25.55 -0.56 3.21
C LEU A 86 -25.90 -1.06 4.63
N LEU A 87 -24.90 -1.29 5.47
CA LEU A 87 -25.08 -1.74 6.85
C LEU A 87 -25.15 -0.58 7.85
N ASN A 88 -24.96 0.67 7.40
CA ASN A 88 -24.78 1.83 8.29
C ASN A 88 -23.72 1.56 9.36
N ALA A 89 -22.62 0.91 8.96
CA ALA A 89 -21.51 0.50 9.82
C ALA A 89 -20.37 1.53 9.78
N THR A 90 -19.57 1.58 10.85
CA THR A 90 -18.34 2.39 10.88
C THR A 90 -17.37 1.91 9.80
N GLY A 91 -16.89 2.83 8.99
CA GLY A 91 -15.97 2.65 7.87
C GLY A 91 -15.98 3.91 7.00
N ASN A 92 -15.26 3.88 5.89
CA ASN A 92 -15.35 4.94 4.90
C ASN A 92 -16.52 4.67 3.94
N ASN A 93 -17.17 5.73 3.46
CA ASN A 93 -18.25 5.61 2.48
C ASN A 93 -17.72 5.35 1.06
N PHE A 94 -18.60 4.89 0.18
CA PHE A 94 -18.24 4.48 -1.17
C PHE A 94 -17.70 5.61 -2.05
N ASP A 95 -18.26 6.81 -1.95
CA ASP A 95 -17.85 7.95 -2.77
C ASP A 95 -16.48 8.46 -2.37
N SER A 96 -16.19 8.57 -1.07
CA SER A 96 -14.88 8.96 -0.55
C SER A 96 -13.78 7.98 -0.96
N VAL A 97 -14.04 6.68 -0.86
CA VAL A 97 -13.09 5.66 -1.29
C VAL A 97 -12.83 5.72 -2.79
N ASN A 98 -13.87 5.90 -3.62
CA ASN A 98 -13.68 6.06 -5.06
C ASN A 98 -12.90 7.32 -5.42
N LEU A 99 -13.08 8.41 -4.67
CA LEU A 99 -12.34 9.66 -4.87
C LEU A 99 -10.87 9.48 -4.48
N ALA A 100 -10.58 8.84 -3.35
CA ALA A 100 -9.21 8.53 -2.92
C ALA A 100 -8.47 7.64 -3.94
N MET A 101 -9.18 6.67 -4.53
CA MET A 101 -8.61 5.74 -5.53
C MET A 101 -8.40 6.36 -6.92
N ASP A 102 -8.92 7.55 -7.19
CA ASP A 102 -8.81 8.23 -8.48
C ASP A 102 -7.63 9.21 -8.44
N LYS A 103 -6.49 8.80 -9.03
CA LYS A 103 -5.23 9.57 -8.97
C LYS A 103 -5.33 10.96 -9.61
N TYR A 104 -6.17 11.15 -10.61
CA TYR A 104 -6.38 12.47 -11.22
C TYR A 104 -7.17 13.41 -10.29
N LYS A 105 -8.25 12.90 -9.71
CA LYS A 105 -9.11 13.72 -8.84
C LYS A 105 -8.45 14.00 -7.50
N SER A 106 -7.80 12.99 -6.91
CA SER A 106 -7.08 13.18 -5.64
C SER A 106 -5.90 14.15 -5.78
N ARG A 107 -5.17 14.12 -6.93
CA ARG A 107 -4.11 15.09 -7.23
C ARG A 107 -4.61 16.53 -7.18
N ASN A 108 -5.77 16.82 -7.76
CA ASN A 108 -6.35 18.17 -7.73
C ASN A 108 -6.64 18.63 -6.30
N ILE A 109 -7.08 17.73 -5.42
CA ILE A 109 -7.27 18.02 -3.98
C ILE A 109 -5.90 18.28 -3.32
N PHE A 110 -4.91 17.42 -3.56
CA PHE A 110 -3.59 17.57 -2.96
C PHE A 110 -2.91 18.87 -3.36
N ASN A 111 -3.07 19.30 -4.62
CA ASN A 111 -2.56 20.58 -5.11
C ASN A 111 -3.09 21.82 -4.37
N GLU A 112 -4.24 21.71 -3.71
CA GLU A 112 -4.79 22.81 -2.91
C GLU A 112 -4.32 22.79 -1.43
N ILE A 113 -3.70 21.69 -1.01
CA ILE A 113 -3.33 21.44 0.39
C ILE A 113 -1.81 21.45 0.59
N THR A 114 -1.06 20.88 -0.38
CA THR A 114 0.39 20.76 -0.29
C THR A 114 1.12 21.99 -0.79
N ASP A 115 2.39 22.15 -0.39
CA ASP A 115 3.20 23.31 -0.74
C ASP A 115 3.61 23.27 -2.22
N ILE A 116 3.75 22.07 -2.76
CA ILE A 116 4.15 21.84 -4.15
C ILE A 116 2.90 21.49 -4.96
N ARG A 117 2.63 22.34 -5.96
CA ARG A 117 1.58 22.11 -6.96
C ARG A 117 2.21 21.61 -8.24
N ILE A 118 1.58 20.64 -8.89
CA ILE A 118 2.04 20.09 -10.15
C ILE A 118 0.91 20.07 -11.18
N GLU A 119 1.31 20.18 -12.44
CA GLU A 119 0.40 19.98 -13.56
C GLU A 119 0.07 18.49 -13.70
N ASN A 120 -1.18 18.20 -14.03
CA ASN A 120 -1.64 16.86 -14.36
C ASN A 120 -2.74 16.91 -15.42
N GLN A 121 -2.78 15.91 -16.28
CA GLN A 121 -3.82 15.81 -17.31
C GLN A 121 -4.13 14.37 -17.69
N TYR A 122 -5.31 14.13 -18.22
CA TYR A 122 -5.63 12.85 -18.84
C TYR A 122 -4.84 12.61 -20.13
N VAL A 123 -4.50 11.35 -20.38
CA VAL A 123 -3.81 10.91 -21.58
C VAL A 123 -4.71 9.95 -22.34
N ASN A 124 -5.04 10.32 -23.57
CA ASN A 124 -5.85 9.50 -24.48
C ASN A 124 -5.08 9.05 -25.73
N ASN A 125 -3.97 9.71 -26.01
CA ASN A 125 -3.09 9.43 -27.16
C ASN A 125 -1.68 9.94 -26.90
N ILE A 126 -0.76 9.60 -27.81
CA ILE A 126 0.66 9.98 -27.68
C ILE A 126 0.88 11.50 -27.71
N THR A 127 0.06 12.23 -28.48
CA THR A 127 0.20 13.69 -28.61
C THR A 127 -0.08 14.40 -27.28
N ASP A 128 -0.97 13.86 -26.42
CA ASP A 128 -1.22 14.39 -25.09
C ASP A 128 0.07 14.36 -24.25
N ILE A 129 0.83 13.25 -24.34
CA ILE A 129 2.11 13.11 -23.64
C ILE A 129 3.17 14.04 -24.24
N GLU A 130 3.28 14.11 -25.60
CA GLU A 130 4.21 14.99 -26.29
C GLU A 130 4.05 16.46 -25.87
N ASN A 131 2.81 16.93 -25.82
CA ASN A 131 2.48 18.28 -25.39
C ASN A 131 2.84 18.52 -23.93
N PHE A 132 2.57 17.56 -23.05
CA PHE A 132 2.91 17.66 -21.63
C PHE A 132 4.42 17.73 -21.41
N ILE A 133 5.18 16.82 -22.01
CA ILE A 133 6.64 16.75 -21.88
C ILE A 133 7.34 17.96 -22.54
N ALA A 134 6.76 18.56 -23.55
CA ALA A 134 7.29 19.80 -24.15
C ALA A 134 7.41 20.94 -23.11
N THR A 135 6.52 20.95 -22.10
CA THR A 135 6.50 21.95 -21.03
C THR A 135 7.23 21.45 -19.78
N SER A 136 6.84 20.31 -19.27
CA SER A 136 7.30 19.77 -17.96
C SER A 136 8.62 18.98 -18.04
N LYS A 137 9.12 18.66 -19.25
CA LYS A 137 10.34 17.89 -19.56
C LYS A 137 10.30 16.43 -19.09
N ILE A 138 9.88 16.18 -17.86
CA ILE A 138 9.77 14.85 -17.24
C ILE A 138 8.40 14.72 -16.61
N GLY A 139 7.75 13.59 -16.83
CA GLY A 139 6.43 13.26 -16.25
C GLY A 139 6.37 11.85 -15.71
N VAL A 140 5.32 11.56 -14.96
CA VAL A 140 4.92 10.22 -14.51
C VAL A 140 3.61 9.85 -15.20
N LEU A 141 3.67 8.87 -16.10
CA LEU A 141 2.49 8.28 -16.74
C LEU A 141 2.01 7.13 -15.86
N LYS A 142 0.72 7.14 -15.51
CA LYS A 142 0.13 6.12 -14.64
C LYS A 142 -1.36 5.93 -14.91
N PRO A 143 -1.93 4.72 -14.63
CA PRO A 143 -3.37 4.54 -14.62
C PRO A 143 -4.03 5.44 -13.58
N THR A 144 -5.21 5.96 -13.88
CA THR A 144 -6.02 6.73 -12.91
C THR A 144 -6.40 5.90 -11.69
N LYS A 145 -6.49 4.56 -11.85
CA LYS A 145 -6.76 3.59 -10.79
C LYS A 145 -5.78 2.43 -10.91
N GLY A 146 -5.26 1.96 -9.80
CA GLY A 146 -4.29 0.86 -9.74
C GLY A 146 -3.42 0.92 -8.52
N THR A 147 -2.63 -0.14 -8.30
CA THR A 147 -1.72 -0.34 -7.15
C THR A 147 -0.40 -0.94 -7.59
N ALA A 148 0.54 -1.04 -6.65
CA ALA A 148 1.82 -1.71 -6.81
C ALA A 148 2.60 -1.21 -8.03
N SER A 149 2.54 0.09 -8.30
CA SER A 149 3.23 0.75 -9.42
C SER A 149 2.97 0.12 -10.80
N ASN A 150 1.86 -0.67 -10.94
CA ASN A 150 1.51 -1.30 -12.19
C ASN A 150 1.26 -0.26 -13.28
N LYS A 151 1.99 -0.39 -14.41
CA LYS A 151 1.97 0.55 -15.54
C LYS A 151 2.32 1.99 -15.16
N VAL A 152 3.04 2.20 -14.05
CA VAL A 152 3.57 3.52 -13.65
C VAL A 152 4.98 3.64 -14.21
N ILE A 153 5.21 4.67 -15.04
CA ILE A 153 6.51 4.87 -15.70
C ILE A 153 6.91 6.34 -15.74
N LYS A 154 8.21 6.59 -15.62
CA LYS A 154 8.83 7.90 -15.84
C LYS A 154 8.95 8.15 -17.34
N ILE A 155 8.43 9.27 -17.81
CA ILE A 155 8.41 9.67 -19.21
C ILE A 155 9.31 10.89 -19.41
N SER A 156 10.12 10.83 -20.46
CA SER A 156 10.93 11.96 -20.95
C SER A 156 10.95 11.94 -22.48
N THR A 157 11.61 12.92 -23.08
CA THR A 157 11.82 12.95 -24.55
C THR A 157 12.55 11.71 -25.09
N GLU A 158 13.32 11.02 -24.24
CA GLU A 158 14.13 9.86 -24.63
C GLU A 158 13.30 8.60 -24.80
N ASN A 159 12.24 8.40 -23.98
CA ASN A 159 11.46 7.15 -23.95
C ASN A 159 10.00 7.29 -24.42
N ILE A 160 9.52 8.51 -24.68
CA ILE A 160 8.12 8.78 -25.06
C ILE A 160 7.64 7.93 -26.27
N ASN A 161 8.51 7.69 -27.24
CA ASN A 161 8.21 6.93 -28.45
C ASN A 161 8.46 5.43 -28.31
N SER A 162 8.80 4.94 -27.12
CA SER A 162 9.07 3.52 -26.86
C SER A 162 7.83 2.65 -27.14
N LEU A 163 8.07 1.39 -27.47
CA LEU A 163 7.00 0.40 -27.65
C LEU A 163 6.19 0.23 -26.35
N LEU A 164 6.85 0.35 -25.20
CA LEU A 164 6.23 0.26 -23.88
C LEU A 164 5.14 1.33 -23.71
N VAL A 165 5.46 2.59 -23.95
CA VAL A 165 4.49 3.71 -23.84
C VAL A 165 3.30 3.50 -24.77
N LYS A 166 3.57 3.11 -26.04
CA LYS A 166 2.52 2.83 -27.04
C LYS A 166 1.59 1.70 -26.59
N ASN A 167 2.14 0.63 -25.99
CA ASN A 167 1.35 -0.48 -25.47
C ASN A 167 0.49 -0.05 -24.28
N ILE A 168 1.03 0.71 -23.33
CA ILE A 168 0.26 1.22 -22.18
C ILE A 168 -0.93 2.06 -22.65
N ILE A 169 -0.72 2.99 -23.61
CA ILE A 169 -1.81 3.81 -24.17
C ILE A 169 -2.85 2.94 -24.85
N LYS A 170 -2.42 1.93 -25.62
CA LYS A 170 -3.33 1.03 -26.34
C LYS A 170 -4.19 0.18 -25.42
N ASP A 171 -3.64 -0.24 -24.29
CA ASP A 171 -4.30 -1.13 -23.33
C ASP A 171 -5.30 -0.39 -22.42
N CYS A 172 -5.26 0.93 -22.37
CA CYS A 172 -6.12 1.75 -21.54
C CYS A 172 -7.24 2.39 -22.36
N LYS A 173 -8.42 2.52 -21.75
CA LYS A 173 -9.55 3.23 -22.34
C LYS A 173 -9.39 4.73 -22.12
N ARG A 174 -10.29 5.50 -22.74
CA ARG A 174 -10.35 6.94 -22.56
C ARG A 174 -10.47 7.31 -21.08
N ASP A 175 -9.67 8.31 -20.66
CA ASP A 175 -9.62 8.85 -19.30
C ASP A 175 -9.20 7.84 -18.22
N GLU A 176 -8.57 6.71 -18.61
CA GLU A 176 -7.98 5.72 -17.69
C GLU A 176 -6.49 5.94 -17.42
N LEU A 177 -5.83 6.85 -18.17
CA LEU A 177 -4.44 7.24 -17.95
C LEU A 177 -4.34 8.71 -17.56
N VAL A 178 -3.38 9.03 -16.71
CA VAL A 178 -2.99 10.38 -16.34
C VAL A 178 -1.46 10.52 -16.46
N ILE A 179 -1.02 11.70 -16.86
CA ILE A 179 0.37 12.13 -16.72
C ILE A 179 0.42 13.30 -15.76
N GLU A 180 1.42 13.30 -14.87
CA GLU A 180 1.71 14.40 -13.94
C GLU A 180 3.19 14.72 -13.95
N GLU A 181 3.58 15.91 -13.52
CA GLU A 181 4.98 16.29 -13.40
C GLU A 181 5.71 15.36 -12.44
N PHE A 182 6.95 15.01 -12.82
CA PHE A 182 7.83 14.25 -11.93
C PHE A 182 8.51 15.19 -10.95
N ILE A 183 8.37 14.94 -9.68
CA ILE A 183 9.02 15.69 -8.60
C ILE A 183 10.17 14.84 -8.05
N GLU A 184 11.40 15.40 -8.09
CA GLU A 184 12.56 14.82 -7.40
C GLU A 184 12.44 15.06 -5.89
N GLY A 185 13.01 14.17 -5.09
CA GLY A 185 13.05 14.27 -3.63
C GLY A 185 12.92 12.93 -2.95
N ASP A 186 13.28 12.91 -1.67
CA ASP A 186 13.20 11.73 -0.84
C ASP A 186 11.74 11.32 -0.61
N GLU A 187 11.47 10.02 -0.75
CA GLU A 187 10.13 9.46 -0.67
C GLU A 187 9.92 8.73 0.65
N TYR A 188 8.74 8.92 1.20
CA TYR A 188 8.31 8.38 2.49
C TYR A 188 6.93 7.78 2.40
N ALA A 189 6.63 6.88 3.35
CA ALA A 189 5.30 6.31 3.54
C ALA A 189 4.83 6.55 4.99
N TYR A 190 3.65 7.12 5.11
CA TYR A 190 2.96 7.37 6.38
C TYR A 190 1.94 6.28 6.66
N GLU A 191 1.98 5.71 7.86
CA GLU A 191 0.96 4.80 8.37
C GLU A 191 0.25 5.43 9.56
N GLY A 192 -1.05 5.52 9.46
CA GLY A 192 -1.88 6.09 10.53
C GLY A 192 -3.29 5.51 10.54
N MET A 193 -4.11 6.11 11.38
CA MET A 193 -5.50 5.69 11.58
C MET A 193 -6.41 6.90 11.73
N LEU A 194 -7.48 6.95 10.95
CA LEU A 194 -8.59 7.88 11.15
C LEU A 194 -9.62 7.31 12.11
N ILE A 195 -10.02 8.13 13.08
CA ILE A 195 -11.17 7.88 13.94
C ILE A 195 -11.99 9.18 13.99
N ASN A 196 -13.20 9.14 13.44
CA ASN A 196 -14.10 10.30 13.37
C ASN A 196 -13.39 11.53 12.73
N SER A 197 -12.66 11.32 11.64
CA SER A 197 -11.89 12.33 10.90
C SER A 197 -10.64 12.86 11.61
N GLU A 198 -10.29 12.38 12.78
CA GLU A 198 -9.03 12.69 13.47
C GLU A 198 -7.96 11.64 13.11
N LEU A 199 -6.82 12.10 12.59
CA LEU A 199 -5.72 11.24 12.18
C LEU A 199 -4.69 11.10 13.29
N SER A 200 -4.30 9.88 13.59
CA SER A 200 -3.19 9.55 14.48
C SER A 200 -2.08 8.85 13.71
N ASN A 201 -0.84 9.27 13.96
CA ASN A 201 0.36 8.65 13.40
C ASN A 201 0.70 7.35 14.15
N PHE A 202 1.00 6.30 13.41
CA PHE A 202 1.64 5.09 13.95
C PHE A 202 3.14 5.09 13.63
N VAL A 203 3.49 5.31 12.36
CA VAL A 203 4.88 5.26 11.91
C VAL A 203 5.05 5.96 10.57
N VAL A 204 6.25 6.51 10.33
CA VAL A 204 6.71 6.97 9.02
C VAL A 204 7.89 6.11 8.58
N PHE A 205 7.80 5.55 7.39
CA PHE A 205 8.88 4.87 6.71
C PHE A 205 9.59 5.82 5.75
N GLU A 206 10.89 5.66 5.61
CA GLU A 206 11.65 6.18 4.47
C GLU A 206 11.84 5.10 3.42
N LYS A 207 12.03 5.50 2.17
CA LYS A 207 12.24 4.64 0.99
C LYS A 207 13.63 4.95 0.39
N PRO A 208 14.72 4.37 0.96
CA PRO A 208 16.10 4.79 0.62
C PRO A 208 16.60 4.37 -0.76
N LEU A 209 15.92 3.41 -1.40
CA LEU A 209 16.32 2.91 -2.72
C LEU A 209 15.16 2.98 -3.70
N VAL A 210 15.44 3.46 -4.91
CA VAL A 210 14.56 3.38 -6.08
C VAL A 210 15.14 2.34 -7.04
N PHE A 211 14.34 1.35 -7.43
CA PHE A 211 14.76 0.40 -8.45
C PHE A 211 14.77 1.01 -9.85
N VAL A 212 15.28 0.25 -10.77
CA VAL A 212 15.63 0.55 -12.16
C VAL A 212 14.62 1.47 -12.87
N GLU A 213 15.06 2.69 -13.22
CA GLU A 213 14.33 3.54 -14.16
C GLU A 213 13.98 2.81 -15.47
N PRO A 214 12.84 3.05 -16.08
CA PRO A 214 11.86 4.11 -15.79
C PRO A 214 10.72 3.70 -14.84
N PHE A 215 10.87 2.61 -14.10
CA PHE A 215 9.83 2.06 -13.23
C PHE A 215 9.91 2.61 -11.81
N PHE A 216 8.78 2.57 -11.10
CA PHE A 216 8.65 2.98 -9.69
C PHE A 216 8.35 1.77 -8.80
N GLU A 217 9.07 0.66 -9.01
CA GLU A 217 8.92 -0.52 -8.19
C GLU A 217 9.39 -0.23 -6.76
N GLU A 218 8.58 -0.61 -5.79
CA GLU A 218 8.92 -0.46 -4.38
C GLU A 218 10.05 -1.42 -3.99
N SER A 219 10.96 -0.95 -3.13
CA SER A 219 12.17 -1.70 -2.81
C SER A 219 12.36 -1.93 -1.33
N ILE A 220 12.78 -0.90 -0.60
CA ILE A 220 13.07 -0.95 0.82
C ILE A 220 12.22 0.09 1.54
N TYR A 221 11.58 -0.34 2.63
CA TYR A 221 11.00 0.54 3.64
C TYR A 221 11.79 0.39 4.94
N MET A 222 12.14 1.51 5.55
CA MET A 222 12.86 1.54 6.83
C MET A 222 12.25 2.54 7.79
N THR A 223 12.30 2.21 9.09
CA THR A 223 11.81 3.11 10.14
C THR A 223 12.62 2.90 11.44
N PRO A 224 12.78 3.92 12.30
CA PRO A 224 12.30 5.30 12.18
C PRO A 224 12.88 6.02 10.95
N SER A 225 12.11 6.92 10.36
CA SER A 225 12.59 7.77 9.27
C SER A 225 13.62 8.80 9.78
N ASN A 226 14.29 9.46 8.85
CA ASN A 226 15.23 10.55 9.14
C ASN A 226 14.56 11.93 9.26
N LEU A 227 13.22 11.99 9.19
CA LEU A 227 12.47 13.24 9.32
C LEU A 227 12.39 13.69 10.78
N ASP A 228 12.50 15.00 10.98
CA ASP A 228 12.27 15.64 12.27
C ASP A 228 10.77 15.55 12.66
N GLU A 229 10.49 15.51 13.97
CA GLU A 229 9.12 15.41 14.49
C GLU A 229 8.22 16.54 13.99
N GLU A 230 8.74 17.76 13.84
CA GLU A 230 8.01 18.91 13.30
C GLU A 230 7.53 18.68 11.86
N ILE A 231 8.36 18.09 11.01
CA ILE A 231 7.99 17.71 9.64
C ILE A 231 6.96 16.58 9.64
N ILE A 232 7.11 15.59 10.51
CA ILE A 232 6.14 14.48 10.65
C ILE A 232 4.77 15.01 11.07
N ASP A 233 4.72 15.96 12.00
CA ASP A 233 3.47 16.58 12.44
C ASP A 233 2.83 17.40 11.31
N GLU A 234 3.61 18.15 10.54
CA GLU A 234 3.11 18.88 9.37
C GLU A 234 2.57 17.94 8.28
N VAL A 235 3.29 16.86 7.96
CA VAL A 235 2.83 15.80 7.05
C VAL A 235 1.50 15.22 7.52
N LYS A 236 1.38 14.89 8.80
CA LYS A 236 0.14 14.38 9.40
C LYS A 236 -1.02 15.37 9.19
N ASP A 237 -0.80 16.65 9.46
CA ASP A 237 -1.83 17.68 9.34
C ASP A 237 -2.29 17.85 7.87
N LYS A 238 -1.36 17.84 6.90
CA LYS A 238 -1.69 17.89 5.47
C LYS A 238 -2.45 16.63 5.01
N ILE A 239 -2.04 15.44 5.47
CA ILE A 239 -2.76 14.19 5.18
C ILE A 239 -4.16 14.23 5.79
N GLN A 240 -4.32 14.72 7.02
CA GLN A 240 -5.63 14.86 7.67
C GLN A 240 -6.55 15.83 6.90
N MET A 241 -6.01 16.97 6.45
CA MET A 241 -6.74 17.91 5.62
C MET A 241 -7.19 17.25 4.31
N ALA A 242 -6.29 16.53 3.63
CA ALA A 242 -6.62 15.82 2.40
C ALA A 242 -7.67 14.73 2.62
N CYS A 243 -7.56 13.94 3.69
CA CYS A 243 -8.57 12.95 4.08
C CYS A 243 -9.95 13.59 4.29
N LYS A 244 -9.98 14.77 4.93
CA LYS A 244 -11.23 15.52 5.19
C LYS A 244 -11.86 16.00 3.88
N GLU A 245 -11.09 16.58 2.96
CA GLU A 245 -11.58 17.04 1.65
C GLU A 245 -12.06 15.87 0.76
N ILE A 246 -11.40 14.71 0.85
CA ILE A 246 -11.85 13.47 0.19
C ILE A 246 -13.13 12.92 0.86
N GLY A 247 -13.36 13.20 2.14
CA GLY A 247 -14.47 12.68 2.94
C GLY A 247 -14.18 11.35 3.63
N LEU A 248 -12.91 10.99 3.81
CA LEU A 248 -12.50 9.82 4.60
C LEU A 248 -12.64 10.14 6.10
N THR A 249 -13.22 9.22 6.86
CA THR A 249 -13.55 9.46 8.28
C THR A 249 -13.05 8.41 9.25
N ASN A 250 -12.94 7.14 8.83
CA ASN A 250 -12.60 6.05 9.72
C ASN A 250 -11.80 4.97 8.97
N GLY A 251 -10.77 4.45 9.60
CA GLY A 251 -9.97 3.35 9.08
C GLY A 251 -8.50 3.70 8.93
N PRO A 252 -7.66 2.70 8.58
CA PRO A 252 -6.24 2.90 8.37
C PRO A 252 -5.98 3.78 7.15
N ILE A 253 -4.92 4.56 7.23
CA ILE A 253 -4.43 5.43 6.15
C ILE A 253 -2.97 5.08 5.88
N HIS A 254 -2.71 4.73 4.64
CA HIS A 254 -1.39 4.66 4.04
C HIS A 254 -1.25 5.83 3.06
N ALA A 255 -0.27 6.71 3.28
CA ALA A 255 -0.03 7.81 2.38
C ALA A 255 1.44 7.83 1.94
N GLU A 256 1.67 8.03 0.66
CA GLU A 256 2.99 8.25 0.10
C GLU A 256 3.22 9.73 -0.15
N PHE A 257 4.41 10.22 0.22
CA PHE A 257 4.74 11.64 0.11
C PHE A 257 6.24 11.85 -0.10
N LYS A 258 6.60 13.03 -0.58
CA LYS A 258 7.99 13.49 -0.67
C LYS A 258 8.20 14.73 0.18
N VAL A 259 9.43 14.90 0.65
CA VAL A 259 9.89 16.12 1.33
C VAL A 259 11.05 16.69 0.54
N ILE A 260 10.94 17.97 0.16
CA ILE A 260 11.89 18.68 -0.68
C ILE A 260 12.14 20.04 -0.06
N ASN A 261 13.32 20.25 0.55
CA ASN A 261 13.65 21.50 1.26
C ASN A 261 12.59 21.89 2.33
N ASN A 262 12.02 20.92 3.02
CA ASN A 262 10.91 20.99 3.96
C ASN A 262 9.51 21.20 3.34
N ASP A 263 9.40 21.41 2.03
CA ASP A 263 8.10 21.43 1.36
C ASP A 263 7.57 20.00 1.20
N ILE A 264 6.28 19.81 1.45
CA ILE A 264 5.63 18.50 1.42
C ILE A 264 4.83 18.35 0.13
N PHE A 265 5.03 17.21 -0.53
CA PHE A 265 4.29 16.78 -1.71
C PHE A 265 3.63 15.42 -1.45
N ILE A 266 2.29 15.37 -1.40
CA ILE A 266 1.55 14.10 -1.25
C ILE A 266 1.47 13.41 -2.61
N ILE A 267 1.97 12.17 -2.71
CA ILE A 267 1.88 11.33 -3.92
C ILE A 267 0.51 10.69 -4.02
N GLU A 268 0.10 9.94 -2.98
CA GLU A 268 -1.22 9.30 -2.91
C GLU A 268 -1.65 9.05 -1.46
N ILE A 269 -2.96 8.88 -1.25
CA ILE A 269 -3.57 8.47 0.02
C ILE A 269 -4.46 7.26 -0.25
N ASN A 270 -4.17 6.16 0.42
CA ASN A 270 -4.92 4.92 0.35
C ASN A 270 -5.65 4.67 1.68
N PRO A 271 -6.99 4.48 1.70
CA PRO A 271 -7.74 4.19 2.93
C PRO A 271 -7.59 2.72 3.36
N ARG A 272 -6.35 2.27 3.47
CA ARG A 272 -5.89 0.95 3.93
C ARG A 272 -4.50 1.06 4.54
N MET A 273 -4.04 0.02 5.21
CA MET A 273 -2.65 -0.06 5.64
C MET A 273 -1.67 -0.34 4.48
N ILE A 274 -0.38 -0.20 4.74
CA ILE A 274 0.73 -0.50 3.81
C ILE A 274 0.56 -1.84 3.11
N GLY A 275 1.04 -1.93 1.86
CA GLY A 275 0.96 -3.12 1.01
C GLY A 275 1.81 -4.31 1.47
N GLY A 276 1.65 -5.45 0.81
CA GLY A 276 2.45 -6.65 1.05
C GLY A 276 2.47 -7.11 2.51
N LEU A 277 3.63 -7.57 2.95
CA LEU A 277 3.94 -7.92 4.34
C LEU A 277 4.76 -6.82 5.05
N CYS A 278 4.84 -5.61 4.49
CA CYS A 278 5.75 -4.57 4.96
C CYS A 278 5.55 -4.20 6.44
N SER A 279 4.31 -4.23 6.93
CA SER A 279 3.99 -3.99 8.35
C SER A 279 4.69 -4.94 9.32
N ARG A 280 5.06 -6.15 8.90
CA ARG A 280 5.68 -7.15 9.78
C ARG A 280 7.02 -6.69 10.36
N CYS A 281 7.78 -5.86 9.64
CA CYS A 281 9.07 -5.37 10.12
C CYS A 281 8.92 -4.63 11.46
N LEU A 282 7.80 -3.96 11.70
CA LEU A 282 7.53 -3.20 12.91
C LEU A 282 7.57 -4.07 14.18
N SER A 283 7.09 -5.31 14.10
CA SER A 283 7.07 -6.24 15.23
C SER A 283 8.41 -6.94 15.49
N PHE A 284 9.39 -6.79 14.61
CA PHE A 284 10.73 -7.35 14.84
C PHE A 284 11.58 -6.50 15.78
N GLY A 285 11.39 -5.19 15.85
CA GLY A 285 12.26 -4.38 16.67
C GLY A 285 11.77 -2.98 17.01
N LEU A 286 10.66 -2.52 16.44
CA LEU A 286 10.15 -1.18 16.70
C LEU A 286 8.98 -1.19 17.69
N PHE A 287 7.98 -2.04 17.49
CA PHE A 287 6.81 -2.15 18.36
C PHE A 287 6.70 -3.53 19.00
N LYS A 288 6.11 -3.59 20.20
CA LYS A 288 5.66 -4.86 20.79
C LYS A 288 4.35 -5.36 20.21
N GLN A 289 3.56 -4.47 19.62
CA GLN A 289 2.30 -4.78 18.94
C GLN A 289 2.53 -4.85 17.43
N SER A 290 1.76 -5.67 16.72
CA SER A 290 1.69 -5.57 15.27
C SER A 290 0.84 -4.38 14.83
N LEU A 291 1.03 -3.91 13.59
CA LEU A 291 0.23 -2.81 13.03
C LEU A 291 -1.26 -3.20 12.98
N GLU A 292 -1.56 -4.47 12.67
CA GLU A 292 -2.92 -5.02 12.65
C GLU A 292 -3.57 -4.95 14.04
N GLU A 293 -2.80 -5.21 15.12
CA GLU A 293 -3.28 -5.05 16.50
C GLU A 293 -3.61 -3.60 16.82
N LEU A 294 -2.77 -2.66 16.40
CA LEU A 294 -2.99 -1.23 16.61
C LEU A 294 -4.24 -0.74 15.84
N ILE A 295 -4.37 -1.14 14.58
CA ILE A 295 -5.51 -0.81 13.72
C ILE A 295 -6.81 -1.37 14.32
N LEU A 296 -6.86 -2.66 14.61
CA LEU A 296 -8.07 -3.31 15.13
C LEU A 296 -8.47 -2.76 16.51
N PHE A 297 -7.50 -2.51 17.39
CA PHE A 297 -7.79 -1.87 18.66
C PHE A 297 -8.42 -0.49 18.47
N ALA A 298 -7.77 0.38 17.70
CA ALA A 298 -8.25 1.73 17.44
C ALA A 298 -9.64 1.72 16.76
N PHE A 299 -9.82 0.89 15.75
CA PHE A 299 -11.08 0.79 15.00
C PHE A 299 -12.24 0.28 15.87
N SER A 300 -12.01 -0.74 16.69
CA SER A 300 -13.06 -1.32 17.54
C SER A 300 -13.39 -0.49 18.79
N THR A 301 -12.41 0.22 19.36
CA THR A 301 -12.61 0.99 20.60
C THR A 301 -12.93 2.45 20.37
N GLY A 302 -12.51 3.01 19.23
CA GLY A 302 -12.56 4.46 18.95
C GLY A 302 -11.50 5.25 19.72
N THR A 303 -10.42 4.59 20.17
CA THR A 303 -9.32 5.19 20.93
C THR A 303 -7.98 4.64 20.48
N PHE A 304 -6.90 5.39 20.70
CA PHE A 304 -5.54 4.93 20.36
C PHE A 304 -4.87 4.26 21.56
N LYS A 305 -4.20 3.15 21.30
CA LYS A 305 -3.33 2.50 22.29
C LYS A 305 -1.99 3.21 22.29
N LYS A 306 -1.42 3.43 23.49
CA LYS A 306 -0.04 3.92 23.59
C LYS A 306 0.91 2.91 22.96
N LEU A 307 1.78 3.41 22.06
CA LEU A 307 2.79 2.59 21.41
C LEU A 307 3.89 2.23 22.41
N GLU A 308 4.26 0.95 22.44
CA GLU A 308 5.40 0.45 23.21
C GLU A 308 6.59 0.25 22.27
N LEU A 309 7.48 1.25 22.23
CA LEU A 309 8.65 1.27 21.36
C LEU A 309 9.78 0.39 21.94
N LEU A 310 10.49 -0.31 21.08
CA LEU A 310 11.66 -1.13 21.40
C LEU A 310 12.99 -0.44 21.06
N ASN A 311 12.94 0.78 20.51
CA ASN A 311 14.10 1.63 20.19
C ASN A 311 15.13 0.99 19.24
N LYS A 312 14.68 0.22 18.26
CA LYS A 312 15.50 -0.36 17.21
C LYS A 312 15.13 0.21 15.85
N TYR A 313 16.06 0.11 14.93
CA TYR A 313 15.78 0.33 13.50
C TYR A 313 15.29 -0.98 12.90
N VAL A 314 14.28 -0.89 12.05
CA VAL A 314 13.72 -2.03 11.31
C VAL A 314 13.52 -1.67 9.85
N GLY A 315 13.52 -2.69 9.01
CA GLY A 315 13.23 -2.49 7.59
C GLY A 315 12.75 -3.76 6.93
N VAL A 316 12.22 -3.58 5.73
CA VAL A 316 11.77 -4.64 4.85
C VAL A 316 12.27 -4.39 3.43
N LEU A 317 12.78 -5.43 2.79
CA LEU A 317 13.08 -5.47 1.36
C LEU A 317 11.98 -6.29 0.67
N MET A 318 11.39 -5.72 -0.35
CA MET A 318 10.53 -6.41 -1.30
C MET A 318 11.40 -6.98 -2.42
N LEU A 319 11.51 -8.31 -2.50
CA LEU A 319 12.35 -8.99 -3.49
C LEU A 319 11.73 -8.87 -4.89
N PRO A 320 12.37 -8.17 -5.84
CA PRO A 320 11.80 -7.89 -7.15
C PRO A 320 11.76 -9.12 -8.06
N VAL A 321 10.97 -9.04 -9.13
CA VAL A 321 10.94 -10.01 -10.22
C VAL A 321 11.87 -9.52 -11.34
N PRO A 322 13.09 -10.07 -11.48
CA PRO A 322 14.12 -9.53 -12.39
C PRO A 322 13.85 -9.87 -13.86
N LYS A 323 13.01 -10.85 -14.15
CA LYS A 323 12.61 -11.22 -15.52
C LYS A 323 11.28 -11.97 -15.53
N THR A 324 10.57 -11.89 -16.65
CA THR A 324 9.34 -12.64 -16.88
C THR A 324 9.62 -14.13 -17.07
N GLY A 325 8.81 -15.02 -16.46
CA GLY A 325 8.93 -16.47 -16.58
C GLY A 325 8.37 -17.22 -15.37
N LYS A 326 8.70 -18.52 -15.28
CA LYS A 326 8.27 -19.39 -14.18
C LYS A 326 9.30 -19.38 -13.05
N PHE A 327 8.87 -19.08 -11.85
CA PHE A 327 9.71 -19.12 -10.65
C PHE A 327 10.13 -20.56 -10.31
N VAL A 328 11.42 -20.78 -10.11
CA VAL A 328 12.01 -22.08 -9.75
C VAL A 328 12.48 -22.07 -8.31
N SER A 329 13.36 -21.14 -7.95
CA SER A 329 13.94 -21.03 -6.61
C SER A 329 14.58 -19.67 -6.37
N ILE A 330 14.92 -19.43 -5.11
CA ILE A 330 15.70 -18.28 -4.64
C ILE A 330 16.59 -18.73 -3.48
N ASN A 331 17.70 -18.04 -3.28
CA ASN A 331 18.70 -18.39 -2.28
C ASN A 331 18.34 -17.87 -0.87
N ASN A 332 17.20 -18.32 -0.33
CA ASN A 332 16.68 -17.83 0.95
C ASN A 332 17.50 -18.26 2.17
N GLU A 333 18.22 -19.40 2.11
CA GLU A 333 19.06 -19.89 3.22
C GLU A 333 20.25 -18.96 3.44
N GLU A 334 20.96 -18.57 2.38
CA GLU A 334 22.09 -17.65 2.49
C GLU A 334 21.66 -16.23 2.91
N ILE A 335 20.46 -15.77 2.49
CA ILE A 335 19.91 -14.51 2.96
C ILE A 335 19.72 -14.55 4.49
N MET A 336 19.23 -15.65 5.04
CA MET A 336 19.03 -15.82 6.48
C MET A 336 20.33 -15.82 7.31
N GLU A 337 21.49 -16.09 6.69
CA GLU A 337 22.81 -16.04 7.35
C GLU A 337 23.38 -14.61 7.44
N ILE A 338 22.78 -13.63 6.76
CA ILE A 338 23.23 -12.23 6.83
C ILE A 338 22.95 -11.66 8.22
N GLU A 339 23.96 -11.05 8.81
CA GLU A 339 23.81 -10.35 10.10
C GLU A 339 22.72 -9.28 10.02
N ASN A 340 21.88 -9.16 11.06
CA ASN A 340 20.72 -8.29 11.17
C ASN A 340 19.50 -8.67 10.30
N VAL A 341 19.53 -9.73 9.49
CA VAL A 341 18.33 -10.31 8.90
C VAL A 341 17.57 -11.07 9.97
N SER A 342 16.26 -10.80 10.09
CA SER A 342 15.38 -11.39 11.10
C SER A 342 14.49 -12.49 10.54
N SER A 343 14.05 -12.37 9.29
CA SER A 343 13.19 -13.33 8.60
C SER A 343 13.22 -13.13 7.09
N VAL A 344 12.95 -14.22 6.37
CA VAL A 344 12.73 -14.22 4.91
C VAL A 344 11.42 -14.96 4.64
N ASP A 345 10.48 -14.29 4.00
CA ASP A 345 9.18 -14.87 3.60
C ASP A 345 9.07 -14.90 2.08
N ILE A 346 9.28 -16.06 1.46
CA ILE A 346 9.06 -16.25 0.02
C ILE A 346 7.56 -16.52 -0.19
N THR A 347 6.90 -15.64 -0.94
CA THR A 347 5.44 -15.64 -1.11
C THR A 347 4.98 -16.28 -2.42
N VAL A 348 5.88 -16.52 -3.34
CA VAL A 348 5.59 -17.18 -4.62
C VAL A 348 5.87 -18.67 -4.55
N SER A 349 4.96 -19.47 -5.07
CA SER A 349 5.15 -20.93 -5.18
C SER A 349 5.98 -21.30 -6.41
N LYS A 350 6.71 -22.40 -6.33
CA LYS A 350 7.42 -22.96 -7.50
C LYS A 350 6.46 -23.16 -8.68
N ASN A 351 6.93 -22.86 -9.88
CA ASN A 351 6.20 -22.86 -11.16
C ASN A 351 5.14 -21.74 -11.32
N THR A 352 5.02 -20.79 -10.39
CA THR A 352 4.22 -19.60 -10.61
C THR A 352 4.81 -18.80 -11.77
N TYR A 353 3.97 -18.42 -12.74
CA TYR A 353 4.36 -17.48 -13.80
C TYR A 353 4.36 -16.06 -13.25
N LEU A 354 5.45 -15.35 -13.48
CA LEU A 354 5.72 -14.00 -13.01
C LEU A 354 6.00 -13.08 -14.19
N GLU A 355 5.56 -11.85 -14.08
CA GLU A 355 5.85 -10.78 -15.04
C GLU A 355 6.71 -9.73 -14.36
N MET A 356 7.72 -9.23 -15.07
CA MET A 356 8.51 -8.10 -14.61
C MET A 356 7.76 -6.77 -14.79
N PRO A 357 8.16 -5.70 -14.09
CA PRO A 357 7.62 -4.36 -14.32
C PRO A 357 7.61 -3.95 -15.80
N PRO A 358 6.63 -3.15 -16.25
CA PRO A 358 5.58 -2.51 -15.43
C PRO A 358 4.29 -3.35 -15.30
N ASN A 359 4.27 -4.60 -15.78
CA ASN A 359 3.06 -5.43 -15.78
C ASN A 359 2.94 -6.35 -14.55
N GLY A 360 4.05 -6.57 -13.84
CA GLY A 360 4.06 -7.39 -12.65
C GLY A 360 3.52 -6.64 -11.42
N GLU A 361 2.67 -7.34 -10.64
CA GLU A 361 2.12 -6.82 -9.37
C GLU A 361 2.63 -7.63 -8.15
N LYS A 362 3.57 -8.56 -8.37
CA LYS A 362 4.02 -9.50 -7.34
C LYS A 362 5.50 -9.32 -7.06
N TYR A 363 5.84 -9.46 -5.79
CA TYR A 363 7.21 -9.66 -5.33
C TYR A 363 7.48 -11.15 -5.13
N LEU A 364 8.75 -11.57 -5.24
CA LEU A 364 9.15 -12.95 -4.94
C LEU A 364 8.95 -13.28 -3.46
N GLY A 365 9.13 -12.27 -2.61
CA GLY A 365 9.04 -12.39 -1.17
C GLY A 365 9.49 -11.12 -0.46
N PHE A 366 9.69 -11.24 0.84
CA PHE A 366 10.04 -10.15 1.74
C PHE A 366 11.19 -10.58 2.65
N VAL A 367 12.18 -9.72 2.80
CA VAL A 367 13.27 -9.88 3.78
C VAL A 367 13.10 -8.81 4.86
N PHE A 368 13.10 -9.24 6.12
CA PHE A 368 12.95 -8.34 7.26
C PHE A 368 14.27 -8.22 8.01
N SER A 369 14.63 -7.00 8.37
CA SER A 369 15.85 -6.70 9.10
C SER A 369 15.56 -5.85 10.33
N GLN A 370 16.39 -6.03 11.39
CA GLN A 370 16.42 -5.16 12.55
C GLN A 370 17.88 -4.92 12.99
N GLY A 371 18.13 -3.78 13.59
CA GLY A 371 19.49 -3.44 14.06
C GLY A 371 19.52 -2.26 15.01
N GLU A 372 20.68 -2.04 15.62
CA GLU A 372 20.91 -0.93 16.53
C GLU A 372 21.17 0.40 15.78
N SER A 373 21.36 0.34 14.48
CA SER A 373 21.51 1.52 13.60
C SER A 373 20.83 1.33 12.27
N LYS A 374 20.43 2.45 11.66
CA LYS A 374 19.89 2.50 10.30
C LYS A 374 20.83 1.87 9.27
N SER A 375 22.13 2.17 9.37
CA SER A 375 23.14 1.63 8.46
C SER A 375 23.23 0.09 8.51
N ASN A 376 23.09 -0.53 9.70
CA ASN A 376 23.09 -1.98 9.82
C ASN A 376 21.90 -2.61 9.12
N VAL A 377 20.72 -2.01 9.28
CA VAL A 377 19.49 -2.48 8.63
C VAL A 377 19.57 -2.33 7.11
N LEU A 378 19.98 -1.16 6.62
CA LEU A 378 20.10 -0.91 5.18
C LEU A 378 21.10 -1.88 4.54
N LYS A 379 22.30 -2.03 5.13
CA LYS A 379 23.32 -2.93 4.62
C LYS A 379 22.84 -4.38 4.57
N ALA A 380 22.10 -4.85 5.58
CA ALA A 380 21.55 -6.21 5.59
C ALA A 380 20.56 -6.42 4.45
N LEU A 381 19.68 -5.44 4.18
CA LEU A 381 18.69 -5.50 3.10
C LEU A 381 19.34 -5.40 1.71
N GLU A 382 20.34 -4.53 1.52
CA GLU A 382 21.11 -4.43 0.27
C GLU A 382 21.89 -5.72 -0.02
N SER A 383 22.59 -6.27 0.98
CA SER A 383 23.30 -7.55 0.84
C SER A 383 22.33 -8.69 0.54
N SER A 384 21.13 -8.67 1.11
CA SER A 384 20.09 -9.66 0.80
C SER A 384 19.64 -9.60 -0.67
N LEU A 385 19.51 -8.39 -1.21
CA LEU A 385 19.17 -8.21 -2.63
C LEU A 385 20.27 -8.74 -3.55
N GLU A 386 21.54 -8.48 -3.23
CA GLU A 386 22.71 -8.92 -4.02
C GLU A 386 22.80 -10.44 -4.11
N ILE A 387 22.57 -11.15 -2.99
CA ILE A 387 22.73 -12.61 -2.93
C ILE A 387 21.46 -13.40 -3.26
N ALA A 388 20.31 -12.75 -3.39
CA ALA A 388 19.02 -13.40 -3.61
C ALA A 388 19.00 -14.35 -4.83
N SER A 389 19.67 -13.97 -5.92
CA SER A 389 19.90 -14.79 -7.13
C SER A 389 18.71 -15.65 -7.56
N PRO A 390 17.52 -15.07 -7.85
CA PRO A 390 16.33 -15.85 -8.19
C PRO A 390 16.50 -16.56 -9.53
N ILE A 391 16.11 -17.84 -9.58
CA ILE A 391 16.07 -18.66 -10.80
C ILE A 391 14.64 -18.60 -11.35
N ILE A 392 14.51 -18.03 -12.55
CA ILE A 392 13.24 -17.92 -13.29
C ILE A 392 13.48 -18.49 -14.70
N GLU A 393 12.68 -19.46 -15.12
CA GLU A 393 12.74 -20.07 -16.45
C GLU A 393 11.75 -19.40 -17.40
N ALA A 394 12.11 -19.30 -18.68
CA ALA A 394 11.29 -18.69 -19.72
C ALA A 394 10.01 -19.48 -20.02
#